data_ece29bfda77a597c273d85490303fa43
#
_entry.id   ece29bfda77a597c273d85490303fa43
#
_cell.length_a   1.000
_cell.length_b   1.000
_cell.length_c   1.000
_cell.angle_alpha   90.00
_cell.angle_beta   90.00
_cell.angle_gamma   90.00
#
_symmetry.space_group_name_H-M   'P 1'
#
loop_
_entity.id
_entity.type
_entity.pdbx_description
1 polymer ?
#
loop_
_entity_poly.entity_id
_entity_poly.type
_entity_poly.pdbx_seq_one_letter_code
_entity_poly.pdbx_strand_id
1 'polypeptide(L)'
;FYPEYDIDTHALARGLYEHGVDFLKNLEGMWSLAFYKDGKLIIARDHFGVKPLFYRQTDKGLIFSSSIKALENKENKLNLFAFALYRHFGYVPGWLTLIDGTNKLTPGQWIQYDCQKRKQTTGNTWDSHKFGKTGFDKSEFKNNLEAAIKKSHIGVRQRGIFLSGGLDSTSVAHYLDEK
;
A
#
# COMPACT_ATOMS: atom_id res chain seq x y z
N PHE A 1 -7.55 17.74 -2.80
CA PHE A 1 -8.72 16.85 -2.68
C PHE A 1 -9.78 17.37 -3.63
N TYR A 2 -10.51 16.51 -4.30
CA TYR A 2 -11.52 16.86 -5.31
C TYR A 2 -12.91 16.56 -4.73
N PRO A 3 -13.49 17.47 -3.94
CA PRO A 3 -14.75 17.25 -3.22
C PRO A 3 -15.97 17.09 -4.14
N GLU A 4 -15.83 17.44 -5.41
CA GLU A 4 -16.85 17.29 -6.43
C GLU A 4 -17.07 15.86 -6.89
N TYR A 5 -16.23 14.91 -6.47
CA TYR A 5 -16.38 13.50 -6.83
C TYR A 5 -16.95 12.67 -5.69
N ASP A 6 -18.08 12.03 -5.95
CA ASP A 6 -18.73 11.09 -5.01
C ASP A 6 -18.00 9.75 -4.85
N ILE A 7 -17.02 9.47 -5.70
CA ILE A 7 -16.32 8.20 -5.75
C ILE A 7 -14.80 8.45 -5.68
N ASP A 8 -14.14 7.84 -4.70
CA ASP A 8 -12.69 7.92 -4.48
C ASP A 8 -11.88 7.64 -5.75
N THR A 9 -12.34 6.69 -6.58
CA THR A 9 -11.66 6.33 -7.84
C THR A 9 -11.58 7.49 -8.82
N HIS A 10 -12.61 8.33 -8.90
CA HIS A 10 -12.61 9.51 -9.78
C HIS A 10 -11.63 10.57 -9.29
N ALA A 11 -11.61 10.83 -7.98
CA ALA A 11 -10.65 11.75 -7.37
C ALA A 11 -9.20 11.28 -7.58
N LEU A 12 -8.95 9.97 -7.41
CA LEU A 12 -7.65 9.35 -7.67
C LEU A 12 -7.23 9.49 -9.14
N ALA A 13 -8.13 9.16 -10.06
CA ALA A 13 -7.86 9.26 -11.50
C ALA A 13 -7.54 10.69 -11.91
N ARG A 14 -8.27 11.69 -11.41
CA ARG A 14 -8.04 13.11 -11.67
C ARG A 14 -6.69 13.58 -11.14
N GLY A 15 -6.38 13.26 -9.88
CA GLY A 15 -5.11 13.63 -9.26
C GLY A 15 -3.91 13.03 -9.97
N LEU A 16 -3.98 11.74 -10.33
CA LEU A 16 -2.92 11.08 -11.10
C LEU A 16 -2.81 11.61 -12.52
N TYR A 17 -3.94 12.01 -13.14
CA TYR A 17 -3.94 12.62 -14.47
C TYR A 17 -3.22 13.98 -14.47
N GLU A 18 -3.44 14.81 -13.46
CA GLU A 18 -2.89 16.19 -13.39
C GLU A 18 -1.46 16.22 -12.84
N HIS A 19 -1.16 15.40 -11.84
CA HIS A 19 0.08 15.50 -11.07
C HIS A 19 0.98 14.24 -11.15
N GLY A 20 0.52 13.18 -11.81
CA GLY A 20 1.29 11.94 -11.95
C GLY A 20 1.61 11.33 -10.58
N VAL A 21 2.80 10.72 -10.47
CA VAL A 21 3.26 10.03 -9.24
C VAL A 21 3.41 10.95 -8.03
N ASP A 22 3.58 12.26 -8.22
CA ASP A 22 3.68 13.21 -7.10
C ASP A 22 2.39 13.32 -6.30
N PHE A 23 1.24 13.05 -6.93
CA PHE A 23 -0.05 13.00 -6.25
C PHE A 23 -0.11 11.91 -5.15
N LEU A 24 0.61 10.80 -5.34
CA LEU A 24 0.60 9.67 -4.40
C LEU A 24 1.03 10.05 -2.99
N LYS A 25 1.84 11.09 -2.82
CA LYS A 25 2.30 11.59 -1.51
C LYS A 25 1.16 12.18 -0.66
N ASN A 26 0.09 12.61 -1.33
CA ASN A 26 -1.07 13.25 -0.68
C ASN A 26 -2.19 12.26 -0.34
N LEU A 27 -2.04 10.99 -0.72
CA LEU A 27 -3.05 9.96 -0.47
C LEU A 27 -2.94 9.45 0.96
N GLU A 28 -4.04 9.50 1.68
CA GLU A 28 -4.19 8.87 2.99
C GLU A 28 -5.02 7.59 2.88
N GLY A 29 -4.87 6.69 3.87
CA GLY A 29 -5.68 5.49 3.99
C GLY A 29 -5.03 4.23 3.39
N MET A 30 -5.85 3.24 3.07
CA MET A 30 -5.44 1.89 2.66
C MET A 30 -5.81 1.66 1.20
N TRP A 31 -4.81 1.61 0.34
CA TRP A 31 -5.03 1.50 -1.10
C TRP A 31 -3.92 0.72 -1.82
N SER A 32 -4.28 0.10 -2.91
CA SER A 32 -3.38 -0.31 -3.98
C SER A 32 -4.04 0.09 -5.29
N LEU A 33 -3.30 0.66 -6.21
CA LEU A 33 -3.84 1.20 -7.44
C LEU A 33 -3.00 0.88 -8.66
N ALA A 34 -3.67 0.90 -9.82
CA ALA A 34 -3.05 0.93 -11.12
C ALA A 34 -3.71 2.04 -11.94
N PHE A 35 -2.89 2.87 -12.59
CA PHE A 35 -3.34 3.96 -13.43
C PHE A 35 -2.58 3.95 -14.76
N TYR A 36 -3.31 3.98 -15.87
CA TYR A 36 -2.71 3.98 -17.20
C TYR A 36 -3.06 5.28 -17.93
N LYS A 37 -2.05 5.93 -18.49
CA LYS A 37 -2.18 7.12 -19.33
C LYS A 37 -1.02 7.20 -20.32
N ASP A 38 -1.32 7.50 -21.59
CA ASP A 38 -0.37 7.84 -22.65
C ASP A 38 0.82 6.85 -22.75
N GLY A 39 0.53 5.53 -22.72
CA GLY A 39 1.55 4.48 -22.80
C GLY A 39 2.34 4.24 -21.53
N LYS A 40 1.99 4.91 -20.42
CA LYS A 40 2.61 4.72 -19.11
C LYS A 40 1.63 4.11 -18.12
N LEU A 41 2.08 3.07 -17.44
CA LEU A 41 1.34 2.41 -16.35
C LEU A 41 1.99 2.77 -15.02
N ILE A 42 1.22 3.31 -14.09
CA ILE A 42 1.62 3.52 -12.69
C ILE A 42 0.95 2.43 -11.87
N ILE A 43 1.73 1.68 -11.10
CA ILE A 43 1.23 0.83 -10.03
C ILE A 43 1.81 1.32 -8.71
N ALA A 44 0.99 1.40 -7.66
CA ALA A 44 1.42 1.95 -6.38
C ALA A 44 0.67 1.32 -5.21
N ARG A 45 1.30 1.34 -4.05
CA ARG A 45 0.80 0.75 -2.81
C ARG A 45 0.86 1.76 -1.68
N ASP A 46 -0.13 1.69 -0.78
CA ASP A 46 -0.25 2.61 0.35
C ASP A 46 0.99 2.62 1.26
N HIS A 47 1.13 3.68 2.04
CA HIS A 47 2.30 3.98 2.85
C HIS A 47 2.68 2.88 3.84
N PHE A 48 1.69 2.14 4.37
CA PHE A 48 1.90 1.05 5.32
C PHE A 48 1.81 -0.34 4.68
N GLY A 49 1.46 -0.40 3.39
CA GLY A 49 1.31 -1.65 2.65
C GLY A 49 0.17 -2.52 3.15
N VAL A 50 -0.93 -1.91 3.59
CA VAL A 50 -2.11 -2.63 4.08
C VAL A 50 -2.79 -3.39 2.94
N LYS A 51 -2.94 -2.76 1.77
CA LYS A 51 -3.47 -3.46 0.60
C LYS A 51 -2.34 -4.15 -0.17
N PRO A 52 -2.49 -5.44 -0.52
CA PRO A 52 -1.45 -6.17 -1.26
C PRO A 52 -1.37 -5.70 -2.71
N LEU A 53 -0.16 -5.70 -3.27
CA LEU A 53 0.09 -5.54 -4.70
C LEU A 53 1.35 -6.30 -5.10
N PHE A 54 1.18 -7.24 -6.04
CA PHE A 54 2.24 -8.08 -6.57
C PHE A 54 2.46 -7.77 -8.04
N TYR A 55 3.68 -7.98 -8.52
CA TYR A 55 4.02 -7.76 -9.91
C TYR A 55 5.10 -8.72 -10.40
N ARG A 56 5.13 -8.94 -11.70
CA ARG A 56 6.16 -9.70 -12.41
C ARG A 56 6.48 -9.01 -13.73
N GLN A 57 7.78 -8.87 -14.00
CA GLN A 57 8.27 -8.48 -15.31
C GLN A 57 8.31 -9.71 -16.22
N THR A 58 7.77 -9.60 -17.42
CA THR A 58 7.77 -10.64 -18.44
C THR A 58 8.30 -10.09 -19.76
N ASP A 59 8.57 -10.96 -20.72
CA ASP A 59 8.98 -10.56 -22.08
C ASP A 59 7.91 -9.71 -22.79
N LYS A 60 6.64 -9.87 -22.38
CA LYS A 60 5.49 -9.13 -22.94
C LYS A 60 5.21 -7.82 -22.21
N GLY A 61 5.81 -7.58 -21.05
CA GLY A 61 5.59 -6.38 -20.25
C GLY A 61 5.47 -6.66 -18.76
N LEU A 62 4.85 -5.72 -18.04
CA LEU A 62 4.61 -5.81 -16.62
C LEU A 62 3.19 -6.37 -16.36
N ILE A 63 3.10 -7.44 -15.58
CA ILE A 63 1.83 -7.97 -15.07
C ILE A 63 1.74 -7.70 -13.57
N PHE A 64 0.55 -7.42 -13.06
CA PHE A 64 0.33 -7.10 -11.65
C PHE A 64 -1.04 -7.57 -11.16
N SER A 65 -1.17 -7.78 -9.86
CA SER A 65 -2.43 -8.17 -9.22
C SER A 65 -2.38 -7.91 -7.71
N SER A 66 -3.52 -7.69 -7.09
CA SER A 66 -3.67 -7.71 -5.63
C SER A 66 -3.64 -9.13 -5.04
N SER A 67 -3.78 -10.17 -5.87
CA SER A 67 -3.66 -11.58 -5.46
C SER A 67 -2.48 -12.24 -6.16
N ILE A 68 -1.58 -12.83 -5.37
CA ILE A 68 -0.42 -13.54 -5.92
C ILE A 68 -0.84 -14.74 -6.79
N LYS A 69 -1.96 -15.40 -6.46
CA LYS A 69 -2.49 -16.52 -7.23
C LYS A 69 -2.83 -16.15 -8.67
N ALA A 70 -3.25 -14.90 -8.92
CA ALA A 70 -3.56 -14.44 -10.27
C ALA A 70 -2.30 -14.28 -11.16
N LEU A 71 -1.11 -14.28 -10.56
CA LEU A 71 0.18 -14.21 -11.27
C LEU A 71 0.84 -15.60 -11.41
N GLU A 72 0.22 -16.65 -10.92
CA GLU A 72 0.71 -18.02 -11.05
C GLU A 72 0.57 -18.51 -12.48
N ASN A 73 1.56 -19.30 -12.91
CA ASN A 73 1.53 -20.07 -14.13
C ASN A 73 2.17 -21.46 -13.92
N LYS A 74 2.07 -22.34 -14.90
CA LYS A 74 2.59 -23.71 -14.82
C LYS A 74 4.12 -23.81 -14.68
N GLU A 75 4.82 -22.74 -14.98
CA GLU A 75 6.30 -22.66 -14.95
C GLU A 75 6.85 -22.05 -13.67
N ASN A 76 5.97 -21.73 -12.72
CA ASN A 76 6.39 -21.10 -11.46
C ASN A 76 7.35 -22.01 -10.68
N LYS A 77 8.47 -21.45 -10.30
CA LYS A 77 9.45 -22.08 -9.41
C LYS A 77 9.36 -21.50 -8.02
N LEU A 78 9.71 -22.31 -7.03
CA LEU A 78 9.83 -21.84 -5.66
C LEU A 78 11.09 -20.97 -5.54
N ASN A 79 10.95 -19.79 -4.98
CA ASN A 79 12.08 -18.96 -4.57
C ASN A 79 12.68 -19.54 -3.29
N LEU A 80 13.78 -20.27 -3.41
CA LEU A 80 14.41 -20.97 -2.29
C LEU A 80 14.94 -20.01 -1.23
N PHE A 81 15.42 -18.82 -1.61
CA PHE A 81 15.86 -17.80 -0.67
C PHE A 81 14.69 -17.26 0.15
N ALA A 82 13.60 -16.90 -0.51
CA ALA A 82 12.37 -16.46 0.18
C ALA A 82 11.80 -17.58 1.08
N PHE A 83 11.91 -18.84 0.66
CA PHE A 83 11.49 -19.98 1.47
C PHE A 83 12.36 -20.14 2.72
N ALA A 84 13.68 -19.98 2.61
CA ALA A 84 14.58 -20.01 3.76
C ALA A 84 14.24 -18.89 4.78
N LEU A 85 13.97 -17.67 4.29
CA LEU A 85 13.53 -16.56 5.14
C LEU A 85 12.18 -16.85 5.81
N TYR A 86 11.23 -17.41 5.06
CA TYR A 86 9.94 -17.82 5.61
C TYR A 86 10.11 -18.87 6.74
N ARG A 87 10.98 -19.85 6.56
CA ARG A 87 11.29 -20.86 7.57
C ARG A 87 11.91 -20.26 8.84
N HIS A 88 12.66 -19.17 8.69
CA HIS A 88 13.34 -18.52 9.81
C HIS A 88 12.43 -17.52 10.56
N PHE A 89 11.72 -16.68 9.81
CA PHE A 89 10.92 -15.58 10.39
C PHE A 89 9.43 -15.87 10.52
N GLY A 90 8.91 -16.91 9.90
CA GLY A 90 7.47 -17.19 9.81
C GLY A 90 6.72 -16.33 8.75
N TYR A 91 7.43 -15.45 8.06
CA TYR A 91 6.90 -14.65 6.94
C TYR A 91 7.99 -14.34 5.91
N VAL A 92 7.60 -13.88 4.73
CA VAL A 92 8.54 -13.45 3.68
C VAL A 92 8.73 -11.94 3.75
N PRO A 93 9.91 -11.43 4.15
CA PRO A 93 10.16 -10.00 4.33
C PRO A 93 10.34 -9.25 3.00
N GLY A 94 10.15 -7.93 3.07
CA GLY A 94 10.43 -6.98 1.99
C GLY A 94 9.60 -7.23 0.73
N TRP A 95 10.26 -7.14 -0.42
CA TRP A 95 9.70 -7.27 -1.77
C TRP A 95 9.58 -8.70 -2.26
N LEU A 96 10.17 -9.66 -1.57
CA LEU A 96 10.21 -11.06 -1.97
C LEU A 96 8.84 -11.74 -1.89
N THR A 97 8.66 -12.79 -2.70
CA THR A 97 7.58 -13.76 -2.59
C THR A 97 8.11 -15.18 -2.70
N LEU A 98 7.31 -16.17 -2.36
CA LEU A 98 7.67 -17.58 -2.53
C LEU A 98 7.70 -18.02 -4.01
N ILE A 99 7.18 -17.22 -4.92
CA ILE A 99 7.16 -17.50 -6.35
C ILE A 99 8.30 -16.76 -7.01
N ASP A 100 9.23 -17.49 -7.59
CA ASP A 100 10.37 -16.90 -8.29
C ASP A 100 9.94 -15.96 -9.42
N GLY A 101 10.65 -14.84 -9.57
CA GLY A 101 10.31 -13.79 -10.53
C GLY A 101 9.05 -12.97 -10.22
N THR A 102 8.32 -13.29 -9.14
CA THR A 102 7.18 -12.49 -8.68
C THR A 102 7.55 -11.69 -7.44
N ASN A 103 7.31 -10.41 -7.49
CA ASN A 103 7.66 -9.46 -6.43
C ASN A 103 6.42 -8.85 -5.78
N LYS A 104 6.58 -8.40 -4.56
CA LYS A 104 5.58 -7.62 -3.83
C LYS A 104 6.03 -6.15 -3.82
N LEU A 105 5.15 -5.22 -4.17
CA LEU A 105 5.42 -3.82 -3.92
C LEU A 105 5.58 -3.58 -2.41
N THR A 106 6.66 -2.92 -2.03
CA THR A 106 6.88 -2.57 -0.62
C THR A 106 5.97 -1.41 -0.19
N PRO A 107 5.75 -1.20 1.12
CA PRO A 107 4.95 -0.08 1.62
C PRO A 107 5.42 1.25 1.05
N GLY A 108 4.48 2.06 0.54
CA GLY A 108 4.72 3.36 -0.07
C GLY A 108 5.41 3.33 -1.43
N GLN A 109 5.75 2.17 -1.96
CA GLN A 109 6.44 2.05 -3.25
C GLN A 109 5.48 2.27 -4.42
N TRP A 110 6.01 2.88 -5.48
CA TRP A 110 5.37 2.95 -6.79
C TRP A 110 6.34 2.52 -7.90
N ILE A 111 5.77 2.03 -8.99
CA ILE A 111 6.47 1.75 -10.26
C ILE A 111 5.73 2.49 -11.36
N GLN A 112 6.44 3.28 -12.16
CA GLN A 112 5.95 3.79 -13.43
C GLN A 112 6.64 3.01 -14.56
N TYR A 113 5.84 2.31 -15.33
CA TYR A 113 6.28 1.47 -16.45
C TYR A 113 5.93 2.12 -17.78
N ASP A 114 6.93 2.38 -18.61
CA ASP A 114 6.76 2.84 -19.99
C ASP A 114 6.53 1.61 -20.89
N CYS A 115 5.31 1.46 -21.39
CA CYS A 115 4.91 0.30 -22.18
C CYS A 115 5.58 0.24 -23.56
N GLN A 116 5.98 1.40 -24.11
CA GLN A 116 6.67 1.44 -25.40
C GLN A 116 8.16 1.11 -25.26
N LYS A 117 8.83 1.74 -24.30
CA LYS A 117 10.25 1.53 -24.04
C LYS A 117 10.54 0.29 -23.20
N ARG A 118 9.52 -0.33 -22.60
CA ARG A 118 9.64 -1.46 -21.66
C ARG A 118 10.60 -1.19 -20.51
N LYS A 119 10.61 0.04 -20.02
CA LYS A 119 11.46 0.49 -18.91
C LYS A 119 10.59 0.93 -17.73
N GLN A 120 11.11 0.70 -16.53
CA GLN A 120 10.44 1.13 -15.31
C GLN A 120 11.29 2.14 -14.54
N THR A 121 10.61 3.07 -13.89
CA THR A 121 11.13 3.96 -12.85
C THR A 121 10.40 3.63 -11.56
N THR A 122 11.11 3.62 -10.45
CA THR A 122 10.55 3.30 -9.14
C THR A 122 10.82 4.45 -8.17
N GLY A 123 9.96 4.57 -7.16
CA GLY A 123 10.17 5.52 -6.08
C GLY A 123 9.26 5.21 -4.89
N ASN A 124 9.37 6.03 -3.86
CA ASN A 124 8.57 5.94 -2.65
C ASN A 124 7.77 7.21 -2.43
N THR A 125 6.58 7.06 -1.84
CA THR A 125 5.70 8.18 -1.49
C THR A 125 6.13 8.88 -0.21
N TRP A 126 6.90 8.20 0.63
CA TRP A 126 7.40 8.75 1.89
C TRP A 126 8.78 8.21 2.24
N ASP A 127 9.45 8.91 3.15
CA ASP A 127 10.79 8.57 3.63
C ASP A 127 10.70 8.31 5.15
N SER A 128 10.83 7.06 5.55
CA SER A 128 10.78 6.66 6.96
C SER A 128 11.95 7.24 7.79
N HIS A 129 13.07 7.61 7.15
CA HIS A 129 14.22 8.20 7.83
C HIS A 129 13.97 9.63 8.33
N LYS A 130 12.89 10.27 7.88
CA LYS A 130 12.48 11.59 8.38
C LYS A 130 11.76 11.54 9.72
N PHE A 131 11.32 10.37 10.14
CA PHE A 131 10.64 10.18 11.42
C PHE A 131 11.63 9.81 12.54
N GLY A 132 11.33 10.22 13.77
CA GLY A 132 12.11 9.83 14.96
C GLY A 132 13.22 10.79 15.37
N LYS A 133 13.31 11.99 14.79
CA LYS A 133 14.30 13.02 15.18
C LYS A 133 13.81 13.99 16.25
N THR A 134 12.52 13.94 16.59
CA THR A 134 11.91 14.78 17.65
C THR A 134 11.67 13.95 18.89
N GLY A 135 11.77 14.58 20.07
CA GLY A 135 11.44 13.94 21.34
C GLY A 135 9.98 13.46 21.37
N PHE A 136 9.68 12.45 22.19
CA PHE A 136 8.32 11.96 22.37
C PHE A 136 7.50 12.95 23.19
N ASP A 137 6.42 13.49 22.61
CA ASP A 137 5.39 14.25 23.29
C ASP A 137 4.14 13.39 23.44
N LYS A 138 3.74 13.16 24.70
CA LYS A 138 2.60 12.31 25.04
C LYS A 138 1.26 12.93 24.57
N SER A 139 1.13 14.24 24.64
CA SER A 139 -0.12 14.92 24.25
C SER A 139 -0.28 14.93 22.74
N GLU A 140 0.80 15.20 22.01
CA GLU A 140 0.82 15.11 20.55
C GLU A 140 0.52 13.69 20.07
N PHE A 141 1.15 12.67 20.68
CA PHE A 141 0.88 11.27 20.36
C PHE A 141 -0.60 10.91 20.56
N LYS A 142 -1.19 11.31 21.70
CA LYS A 142 -2.61 11.08 22.01
C LYS A 142 -3.52 11.70 20.96
N ASN A 143 -3.29 12.97 20.62
CA ASN A 143 -4.09 13.69 19.64
C ASN A 143 -3.98 13.07 18.24
N ASN A 144 -2.79 12.67 17.83
CA ASN A 144 -2.54 12.02 16.54
C ASN A 144 -3.21 10.64 16.48
N LEU A 145 -3.16 9.85 17.55
CA LEU A 145 -3.82 8.55 17.63
C LEU A 145 -5.35 8.69 17.52
N GLU A 146 -5.93 9.61 18.28
CA GLU A 146 -7.36 9.90 18.23
C GLU A 146 -7.79 10.35 16.83
N ALA A 147 -7.04 11.27 16.21
CA ALA A 147 -7.32 11.76 14.86
C ALA A 147 -7.22 10.63 13.81
N ALA A 148 -6.22 9.75 13.92
CA ALA A 148 -6.04 8.60 13.02
C ALA A 148 -7.21 7.61 13.14
N ILE A 149 -7.65 7.31 14.36
CA ILE A 149 -8.78 6.41 14.60
C ILE A 149 -10.06 7.02 14.02
N LYS A 150 -10.34 8.31 14.27
CA LYS A 150 -11.50 9.01 13.72
C LYS A 150 -11.48 9.03 12.20
N LYS A 151 -10.34 9.29 11.55
CA LYS A 151 -10.20 9.22 10.10
C LYS A 151 -10.47 7.81 9.55
N SER A 152 -10.00 6.76 10.22
CA SER A 152 -10.24 5.38 9.82
C SER A 152 -11.71 4.96 9.98
N HIS A 153 -12.48 5.75 10.71
CA HIS A 153 -13.88 5.51 11.02
C HIS A 153 -14.86 6.21 10.08
N ILE A 154 -14.39 6.87 9.05
CA ILE A 154 -15.23 7.55 8.05
C ILE A 154 -15.90 6.52 7.14
N GLY A 155 -17.23 6.62 6.95
CA GLY A 155 -18.01 5.78 6.04
C GLY A 155 -19.40 5.44 6.60
N VAL A 156 -20.24 4.87 5.75
CA VAL A 156 -21.66 4.61 6.04
C VAL A 156 -22.00 3.16 6.44
N ARG A 157 -21.00 2.26 6.43
CA ARG A 157 -21.21 0.85 6.76
C ARG A 157 -21.12 0.59 8.26
N GLN A 158 -21.83 -0.42 8.73
CA GLN A 158 -21.64 -0.94 10.09
C GLN A 158 -20.20 -1.35 10.31
N ARG A 159 -19.67 -1.05 11.46
CA ARG A 159 -18.28 -1.25 11.85
C ARG A 159 -18.20 -2.06 13.10
N GLY A 160 -17.08 -2.77 13.25
CA GLY A 160 -16.77 -3.53 14.44
C GLY A 160 -15.28 -3.48 14.71
N ILE A 161 -14.90 -3.81 15.93
CA ILE A 161 -13.50 -3.95 16.35
C ILE A 161 -13.28 -5.36 16.89
N PHE A 162 -12.14 -5.94 16.54
CA PHE A 162 -11.65 -7.14 17.19
C PHE A 162 -10.93 -6.75 18.49
N LEU A 163 -11.56 -7.00 19.63
CA LEU A 163 -11.03 -6.65 20.95
C LEU A 163 -10.34 -7.88 21.56
N SER A 164 -9.02 -7.91 21.47
CA SER A 164 -8.20 -9.01 22.03
C SER A 164 -7.91 -8.86 23.53
N GLY A 165 -8.28 -7.72 24.16
CA GLY A 165 -7.88 -7.38 25.53
C GLY A 165 -6.45 -6.86 25.65
N GLY A 166 -5.68 -6.80 24.58
CA GLY A 166 -4.34 -6.20 24.52
C GLY A 166 -4.39 -4.66 24.49
N LEU A 167 -3.26 -4.04 24.78
CA LEU A 167 -3.12 -2.58 24.86
C LEU A 167 -3.57 -1.88 23.56
N ASP A 168 -3.14 -2.39 22.41
CA ASP A 168 -3.41 -1.76 21.11
C ASP A 168 -4.91 -1.74 20.80
N SER A 169 -5.57 -2.91 20.86
CA SER A 169 -7.00 -3.03 20.58
C SER A 169 -7.87 -2.25 21.56
N THR A 170 -7.48 -2.20 22.84
CA THR A 170 -8.17 -1.44 23.87
C THR A 170 -7.99 0.06 23.65
N SER A 171 -6.80 0.52 23.26
CA SER A 171 -6.53 1.91 22.92
C SER A 171 -7.36 2.36 21.72
N VAL A 172 -7.48 1.54 20.68
CA VAL A 172 -8.36 1.83 19.54
C VAL A 172 -9.82 1.91 19.98
N ALA A 173 -10.29 0.94 20.80
CA ALA A 173 -11.67 0.92 21.30
C ALA A 173 -12.02 2.15 22.14
N HIS A 174 -11.06 2.69 22.91
CA HIS A 174 -11.26 3.89 23.74
C HIS A 174 -11.61 5.15 22.96
N TYR A 175 -11.08 5.26 21.72
CA TYR A 175 -11.32 6.42 20.85
C TYR A 175 -12.41 6.20 19.79
N LEU A 176 -13.05 5.03 19.80
CA LEU A 176 -14.24 4.81 18.97
C LEU A 176 -15.41 5.50 19.67
N ASP A 177 -16.07 6.45 18.98
CA ASP A 177 -17.27 7.11 19.51
C ASP A 177 -18.35 6.07 19.81
N GLU A 178 -18.92 6.16 21.00
CA GLU A 178 -20.06 5.38 21.48
C GLU A 178 -21.39 5.86 20.86
N LYS A 179 -21.45 6.08 19.55
CA LYS A 179 -22.70 6.46 18.89
C LYS A 179 -23.14 5.43 17.88
#